data_7a224cb7d54dfa90f1debc9a4bf19f85
#
_entry.id   7a224cb7d54dfa90f1debc9a4bf19f85
#
_cell.length_a   1.000
_cell.length_b   1.000
_cell.length_c   1.000
_cell.angle_alpha   90.00
_cell.angle_beta   90.00
_cell.angle_gamma   90.00
#
_symmetry.space_group_name_H-M   'P 1'
#
loop_
_entity.id
_entity.type
_entity.pdbx_description
1 polymer ?
#
loop_
_entity_poly.entity_id
_entity_poly.type
_entity_poly.pdbx_seq_one_letter_code
_entity_poly.pdbx_strand_id
1 'polypeptide(L)'
;MKFWWDVDRAAKEAIQHRTEAETHGIHFIYKSAMLFIELPSGRRLCYVKPRMGENQFGGESITYEGTGSTKKWERIETYGPKLVENITQAINRDILAYAMRTLSHCFIVANVHDELIIECPTAVSLKSVCEQMGRTPPWIKGLSLRADGYETMFYKKD
;
A
#
# COMPACT_ATOMS: atom_id res chain seq x y z
N MET A 1 13.23 -3.03 -12.60
CA MET A 1 12.68 -2.13 -13.64
C MET A 1 11.48 -2.70 -14.38
N LYS A 2 11.41 -4.01 -14.65
CA LYS A 2 10.26 -4.61 -15.39
C LYS A 2 8.90 -4.35 -14.69
N PHE A 3 8.83 -4.50 -13.36
CA PHE A 3 7.61 -4.31 -12.57
C PHE A 3 6.97 -2.92 -12.75
N TRP A 4 7.77 -1.85 -12.79
CA TRP A 4 7.26 -0.49 -12.97
C TRP A 4 6.54 -0.31 -14.31
N TRP A 5 7.12 -0.89 -15.37
CA TRP A 5 6.55 -0.83 -16.72
C TRP A 5 5.31 -1.71 -16.86
N ASP A 6 5.28 -2.87 -16.19
CA ASP A 6 4.12 -3.74 -16.19
C ASP A 6 2.92 -3.06 -15.51
N VAL A 7 3.14 -2.39 -14.37
CA VAL A 7 2.12 -1.61 -13.64
C VAL A 7 1.64 -0.41 -14.48
N ASP A 8 2.57 0.34 -15.10
CA ASP A 8 2.21 1.48 -15.95
C ASP A 8 1.34 1.04 -17.12
N ARG A 9 1.75 -0.03 -17.80
CA ARG A 9 1.02 -0.59 -18.94
C ARG A 9 -0.39 -1.07 -18.53
N ALA A 10 -0.51 -1.83 -17.45
CA ALA A 10 -1.80 -2.34 -16.98
C ALA A 10 -2.75 -1.20 -16.59
N ALA A 11 -2.25 -0.16 -15.92
CA ALA A 11 -3.05 1.01 -15.57
C ALA A 11 -3.52 1.78 -16.81
N LYS A 12 -2.65 2.00 -17.78
CA LYS A 12 -2.98 2.66 -19.06
C LYS A 12 -4.00 1.85 -19.85
N GLU A 13 -3.79 0.55 -19.99
CA GLU A 13 -4.72 -0.37 -20.66
C GLU A 13 -6.13 -0.30 -20.05
N ALA A 14 -6.23 -0.40 -18.72
CA ALA A 14 -7.51 -0.30 -18.03
C ALA A 14 -8.22 1.04 -18.29
N ILE A 15 -7.47 2.16 -18.33
CA ILE A 15 -8.03 3.50 -18.57
C ILE A 15 -8.43 3.71 -20.03
N GLN A 16 -7.57 3.35 -20.98
CA GLN A 16 -7.78 3.56 -22.41
C GLN A 16 -8.96 2.75 -22.95
N HIS A 17 -9.03 1.50 -22.55
CA HIS A 17 -10.07 0.58 -23.03
C HIS A 17 -11.30 0.49 -22.10
N ARG A 18 -11.27 1.18 -20.95
CA ARG A 18 -12.32 1.16 -19.91
C ARG A 18 -12.67 -0.26 -19.46
N THR A 19 -11.64 -1.07 -19.25
CA THR A 19 -11.72 -2.50 -18.96
C THR A 19 -10.97 -2.84 -17.68
N GLU A 20 -10.72 -4.12 -17.48
CA GLU A 20 -9.90 -4.66 -16.42
C GLU A 20 -8.56 -5.14 -17.01
N ALA A 21 -7.48 -4.94 -16.26
CA ALA A 21 -6.16 -5.48 -16.54
C ALA A 21 -5.55 -6.03 -15.24
N GLU A 22 -4.61 -6.96 -15.35
CA GLU A 22 -3.97 -7.58 -14.19
C GLU A 22 -2.49 -7.72 -14.45
N THR A 23 -1.69 -7.45 -13.42
CA THR A 23 -0.25 -7.76 -13.41
C THR A 23 0.23 -8.01 -11.98
N HIS A 24 1.07 -9.03 -11.80
CA HIS A 24 1.68 -9.38 -10.50
C HIS A 24 0.68 -9.57 -9.34
N GLY A 25 -0.54 -10.05 -9.63
CA GLY A 25 -1.60 -10.22 -8.63
C GLY A 25 -2.27 -8.92 -8.18
N ILE A 26 -2.10 -7.85 -8.96
CA ILE A 26 -2.73 -6.55 -8.76
C ILE A 26 -3.72 -6.32 -9.90
N HIS A 27 -4.97 -6.03 -9.56
CA HIS A 27 -6.03 -5.81 -10.54
C HIS A 27 -6.30 -4.32 -10.72
N PHE A 28 -6.34 -3.88 -11.98
CA PHE A 28 -6.65 -2.52 -12.40
C PHE A 28 -8.03 -2.53 -13.03
N ILE A 29 -9.02 -1.91 -12.38
CA ILE A 29 -10.43 -2.00 -12.75
C ILE A 29 -10.96 -0.60 -13.05
N TYR A 30 -11.31 -0.32 -14.32
CA TYR A 30 -11.97 0.93 -14.67
C TYR A 30 -13.49 0.77 -14.53
N LYS A 31 -14.09 1.51 -13.59
CA LYS A 31 -15.54 1.47 -13.35
C LYS A 31 -16.05 2.82 -12.86
N SER A 32 -17.20 3.28 -13.37
CA SER A 32 -17.88 4.51 -12.92
C SER A 32 -16.96 5.74 -12.91
N ALA A 33 -16.19 5.94 -13.98
CA ALA A 33 -15.20 7.01 -14.10
C ALA A 33 -14.12 7.02 -13.01
N MET A 34 -13.77 5.85 -12.48
CA MET A 34 -12.68 5.65 -11.53
C MET A 34 -11.80 4.50 -11.96
N LEU A 35 -10.50 4.61 -11.68
CA LEU A 35 -9.60 3.48 -11.70
C LEU A 35 -9.44 2.95 -10.28
N PHE A 36 -9.84 1.72 -10.06
CA PHE A 36 -9.55 0.99 -8.83
C PHE A 36 -8.31 0.12 -9.04
N ILE A 37 -7.37 0.21 -8.13
CA ILE A 37 -6.24 -0.72 -8.05
C ILE A 37 -6.51 -1.62 -6.86
N GLU A 38 -6.90 -2.87 -7.13
CA GLU A 38 -7.15 -3.86 -6.09
C GLU A 38 -5.85 -4.56 -5.72
N LEU A 39 -5.53 -4.48 -4.45
CA LEU A 39 -4.33 -5.04 -3.85
C LEU A 39 -4.55 -6.52 -3.49
N PRO A 40 -3.48 -7.32 -3.27
CA PRO A 40 -3.60 -8.71 -2.83
C PRO A 40 -4.43 -8.91 -1.55
N SER A 41 -4.52 -7.89 -0.69
CA SER A 41 -5.37 -7.88 0.50
C SER A 41 -6.88 -7.76 0.22
N GLY A 42 -7.27 -7.47 -1.02
CA GLY A 42 -8.62 -7.12 -1.43
C GLY A 42 -8.97 -5.64 -1.22
N ARG A 43 -8.08 -4.85 -0.63
CA ARG A 43 -8.28 -3.41 -0.49
C ARG A 43 -8.04 -2.71 -1.83
N ARG A 44 -8.75 -1.60 -2.07
CA ARG A 44 -8.67 -0.84 -3.32
C ARG A 44 -8.13 0.56 -3.09
N LEU A 45 -7.17 0.96 -3.92
CA LEU A 45 -6.84 2.36 -4.15
C LEU A 45 -7.77 2.91 -5.22
N CYS A 46 -8.17 4.19 -5.11
CA CYS A 46 -9.11 4.80 -6.03
C CYS A 46 -8.51 6.07 -6.64
N TYR A 47 -8.52 6.15 -7.97
CA TYR A 47 -8.11 7.31 -8.75
C TYR A 47 -9.33 7.86 -9.49
N VAL A 48 -9.71 9.09 -9.16
CA VAL A 48 -10.95 9.71 -9.64
C VAL A 48 -10.76 10.30 -11.03
N LYS A 49 -11.70 10.03 -11.94
CA LYS A 49 -11.71 10.51 -13.33
C LYS A 49 -10.34 10.40 -14.02
N PRO A 50 -9.75 9.19 -14.03
CA PRO A 50 -8.46 8.99 -14.69
C PRO A 50 -8.59 9.23 -16.19
N ARG A 51 -7.55 9.82 -16.78
CA ARG A 51 -7.46 10.08 -18.23
C ARG A 51 -6.02 9.95 -18.68
N MET A 52 -5.84 9.61 -19.94
CA MET A 52 -4.56 9.78 -20.59
C MET A 52 -4.28 11.26 -20.78
N GLY A 53 -3.06 11.66 -20.57
CA GLY A 53 -2.55 13.01 -20.73
C GLY A 53 -1.13 13.00 -21.22
N GLU A 54 -0.53 14.16 -21.30
CA GLU A 54 0.86 14.36 -21.70
C GLU A 54 1.65 14.87 -20.50
N ASN A 55 2.85 14.30 -20.28
CA ASN A 55 3.74 14.77 -19.23
C ASN A 55 4.52 16.00 -19.70
N GLN A 56 5.24 16.64 -18.78
CA GLN A 56 6.05 17.83 -19.07
C GLN A 56 7.16 17.62 -20.11
N PHE A 57 7.45 16.38 -20.51
CA PHE A 57 8.45 15.99 -21.50
C PHE A 57 7.84 15.55 -22.84
N GLY A 58 6.52 15.71 -23.04
CA GLY A 58 5.80 15.31 -24.24
C GLY A 58 5.49 13.81 -24.33
N GLY A 59 5.71 13.06 -23.27
CA GLY A 59 5.37 11.64 -23.19
C GLY A 59 3.98 11.37 -22.66
N GLU A 60 3.41 10.23 -23.01
CA GLU A 60 2.10 9.80 -22.53
C GLU A 60 2.12 9.48 -21.02
N SER A 61 1.19 10.05 -20.28
CA SER A 61 1.06 9.92 -18.83
C SER A 61 -0.39 9.71 -18.41
N ILE A 62 -0.60 9.29 -17.17
CA ILE A 62 -1.92 9.17 -16.56
C ILE A 62 -2.18 10.42 -15.73
N THR A 63 -3.38 10.98 -15.83
CA THR A 63 -3.83 12.05 -14.96
C THR A 63 -5.12 11.66 -14.24
N TYR A 64 -5.32 12.15 -13.03
CA TYR A 64 -6.53 11.92 -12.23
C TYR A 64 -6.88 13.15 -11.39
N GLU A 65 -8.09 13.22 -10.87
CA GLU A 65 -8.51 14.32 -9.96
C GLU A 65 -8.26 13.90 -8.50
N GLY A 66 -7.68 14.81 -7.73
CA GLY A 66 -7.37 14.57 -6.32
C GLY A 66 -6.89 15.83 -5.60
N THR A 67 -6.58 15.69 -4.33
CA THR A 67 -6.01 16.80 -3.54
C THR A 67 -4.51 16.91 -3.83
N GLY A 68 -4.11 17.99 -4.45
CA GLY A 68 -2.72 18.27 -4.78
C GLY A 68 -1.88 18.82 -3.60
N SER A 69 -0.65 19.20 -3.89
CA SER A 69 0.30 19.74 -2.92
C SER A 69 -0.17 21.03 -2.25
N THR A 70 -1.01 21.81 -2.96
CA THR A 70 -1.63 23.03 -2.45
C THR A 70 -2.87 22.79 -1.58
N LYS A 71 -3.20 21.53 -1.29
CA LYS A 71 -4.42 21.10 -0.59
C LYS A 71 -5.72 21.48 -1.31
N LYS A 72 -5.64 21.81 -2.59
CA LYS A 72 -6.80 22.04 -3.46
C LYS A 72 -7.09 20.82 -4.31
N TRP A 73 -8.36 20.66 -4.70
CA TRP A 73 -8.78 19.64 -5.64
C TRP A 73 -8.36 20.06 -7.04
N GLU A 74 -7.49 19.26 -7.64
CA GLU A 74 -6.88 19.55 -8.94
C GLU A 74 -6.59 18.28 -9.73
N ARG A 75 -6.20 18.45 -10.99
CA ARG A 75 -5.74 17.33 -11.81
C ARG A 75 -4.26 17.06 -11.55
N ILE A 76 -3.98 15.84 -11.18
CA ILE A 76 -2.65 15.37 -10.78
C ILE A 76 -2.15 14.39 -11.82
N GLU A 77 -0.88 14.51 -12.19
CA GLU A 77 -0.18 13.54 -13.02
C GLU A 77 0.33 12.37 -12.19
N THR A 78 0.28 11.15 -12.77
CA THR A 78 0.90 9.96 -12.22
C THR A 78 1.47 9.06 -13.32
N TYR A 79 2.37 8.17 -12.95
CA TYR A 79 3.10 7.30 -13.85
C TYR A 79 3.54 6.03 -13.11
N GLY A 80 4.05 5.04 -13.83
CA GLY A 80 4.35 3.71 -13.29
C GLY A 80 5.10 3.69 -11.96
N PRO A 81 6.27 4.34 -11.82
CA PRO A 81 6.99 4.43 -10.53
C PRO A 81 6.16 5.00 -9.39
N LYS A 82 5.34 6.03 -9.65
CA LYS A 82 4.49 6.63 -8.62
C LYS A 82 3.32 5.73 -8.23
N LEU A 83 2.75 5.02 -9.19
CA LEU A 83 1.73 3.99 -8.91
C LEU A 83 2.32 2.85 -8.07
N VAL A 84 3.53 2.39 -8.41
CA VAL A 84 4.24 1.34 -7.64
C VAL A 84 4.54 1.80 -6.22
N GLU A 85 4.99 3.04 -6.02
CA GLU A 85 5.18 3.62 -4.69
C GLU A 85 3.89 3.56 -3.87
N ASN A 86 2.77 4.04 -4.42
CA ASN A 86 1.48 4.03 -3.74
C ASN A 86 1.00 2.59 -3.43
N ILE A 87 1.15 1.67 -4.37
CA ILE A 87 0.80 0.26 -4.20
C ILE A 87 1.64 -0.37 -3.09
N THR A 88 2.95 -0.17 -3.10
CA THR A 88 3.87 -0.74 -2.11
C THR A 88 3.58 -0.20 -0.71
N GLN A 89 3.40 1.11 -0.57
CA GLN A 89 3.03 1.73 0.71
C GLN A 89 1.68 1.20 1.23
N ALA A 90 0.73 1.01 0.32
CA ALA A 90 -0.57 0.47 0.68
C ALA A 90 -0.49 -1.00 1.12
N ILE A 91 0.29 -1.84 0.44
CA ILE A 91 0.53 -3.25 0.84
C ILE A 91 1.23 -3.29 2.20
N ASN A 92 2.24 -2.47 2.45
CA ASN A 92 2.92 -2.39 3.75
C ASN A 92 1.93 -2.04 4.87
N ARG A 93 1.02 -1.09 4.61
CA ARG A 93 -0.04 -0.76 5.57
C ARG A 93 -0.99 -1.93 5.83
N ASP A 94 -1.32 -2.73 4.81
CA ASP A 94 -2.17 -3.90 4.95
C ASP A 94 -1.48 -5.02 5.75
N ILE A 95 -0.16 -5.20 5.57
CA ILE A 95 0.66 -6.13 6.36
C ILE A 95 0.66 -5.72 7.83
N LEU A 96 0.90 -4.44 8.13
CA LEU A 96 0.86 -3.93 9.49
C LEU A 96 -0.53 -4.12 10.12
N ALA A 97 -1.60 -3.82 9.38
CA ALA A 97 -2.97 -4.02 9.85
C ALA A 97 -3.28 -5.51 10.14
N TYR A 98 -2.73 -6.42 9.33
CA TYR A 98 -2.82 -7.86 9.62
C TYR A 98 -2.09 -8.22 10.92
N ALA A 99 -0.86 -7.73 11.11
CA ALA A 99 -0.11 -7.93 12.36
C ALA A 99 -0.88 -7.40 13.58
N MET A 100 -1.45 -6.19 13.49
CA MET A 100 -2.31 -5.64 14.56
C MET A 100 -3.50 -6.54 14.90
N ARG A 101 -4.14 -7.13 13.89
CA ARG A 101 -5.25 -8.07 14.10
C ARG A 101 -4.82 -9.35 14.81
N THR A 102 -3.66 -9.89 14.45
CA THR A 102 -3.12 -11.11 15.09
C THR A 102 -2.63 -10.85 16.51
N LEU A 103 -2.22 -9.61 16.79
CA LEU A 103 -1.79 -9.13 18.12
C LEU A 103 -2.93 -8.46 18.92
N SER A 104 -4.20 -8.65 18.53
CA SER A 104 -5.36 -8.01 19.19
C SER A 104 -5.55 -8.38 20.66
N HIS A 105 -4.87 -9.43 21.13
CA HIS A 105 -4.82 -9.81 22.55
C HIS A 105 -3.81 -8.99 23.36
N CYS A 106 -2.93 -8.22 22.70
CA CYS A 106 -2.00 -7.28 23.30
C CYS A 106 -2.63 -5.87 23.30
N PHE A 107 -2.25 -5.04 24.27
CA PHE A 107 -2.69 -3.65 24.29
C PHE A 107 -1.82 -2.80 23.35
N ILE A 108 -2.28 -2.60 22.11
CA ILE A 108 -1.61 -1.76 21.13
C ILE A 108 -1.93 -0.30 21.45
N VAL A 109 -0.94 0.44 21.93
CA VAL A 109 -1.06 1.85 22.33
C VAL A 109 -1.06 2.75 21.11
N ALA A 110 -0.15 2.49 20.16
CA ALA A 110 0.00 3.30 18.94
C ALA A 110 0.69 2.50 17.83
N ASN A 111 0.66 3.05 16.62
CA ASN A 111 1.52 2.62 15.53
C ASN A 111 2.21 3.85 14.92
N VAL A 112 3.46 3.70 14.54
CA VAL A 112 4.24 4.73 13.87
C VAL A 112 4.89 4.10 12.64
N HIS A 113 4.47 4.52 11.45
CA HIS A 113 4.89 3.93 10.17
C HIS A 113 4.68 2.42 10.11
N ASP A 114 5.71 1.62 10.24
CA ASP A 114 5.76 0.16 10.24
C ASP A 114 6.02 -0.44 11.65
N GLU A 115 6.03 0.38 12.69
CA GLU A 115 6.22 0.01 14.07
C GLU A 115 4.90 -0.12 14.84
N LEU A 116 4.87 -1.02 15.82
CA LEU A 116 3.81 -1.12 16.84
C LEU A 116 4.37 -0.83 18.22
N ILE A 117 3.68 0.04 18.94
CA ILE A 117 3.94 0.31 20.35
C ILE A 117 2.92 -0.48 21.15
N ILE A 118 3.41 -1.44 21.94
CA ILE A 118 2.58 -2.39 22.67
C ILE A 118 2.90 -2.28 24.15
N GLU A 119 1.89 -2.05 24.97
CA GLU A 119 1.97 -2.19 26.41
C GLU A 119 1.51 -3.60 26.79
N CYS A 120 2.37 -4.34 27.49
CA CYS A 120 2.04 -5.70 27.89
C CYS A 120 2.68 -6.08 29.23
N PRO A 121 2.12 -7.07 29.95
CA PRO A 121 2.74 -7.63 31.14
C PRO A 121 4.14 -8.18 30.84
N THR A 122 5.03 -8.12 31.82
CA THR A 122 6.42 -8.63 31.72
C THR A 122 6.52 -10.13 31.42
N ALA A 123 5.44 -10.88 31.58
CA ALA A 123 5.34 -12.28 31.20
C ALA A 123 5.23 -12.50 29.69
N VAL A 124 4.88 -11.48 28.91
CA VAL A 124 4.77 -11.56 27.44
C VAL A 124 6.17 -11.40 26.86
N SER A 125 6.63 -12.41 26.15
CA SER A 125 7.96 -12.42 25.54
C SER A 125 8.01 -11.53 24.29
N LEU A 126 8.97 -10.62 24.23
CA LEU A 126 9.27 -9.83 23.02
C LEU A 126 9.46 -10.71 21.79
N LYS A 127 10.16 -11.85 21.95
CA LYS A 127 10.37 -12.81 20.87
C LYS A 127 9.04 -13.31 20.30
N SER A 128 8.09 -13.68 21.15
CA SER A 128 6.76 -14.15 20.72
C SER A 128 5.99 -13.09 19.94
N VAL A 129 6.06 -11.83 20.39
CA VAL A 129 5.43 -10.69 19.69
C VAL A 129 6.07 -10.47 18.31
N CYS A 130 7.40 -10.46 18.24
CA CYS A 130 8.12 -10.31 16.97
C CYS A 130 7.85 -11.47 16.00
N GLU A 131 7.82 -12.71 16.46
CA GLU A 131 7.45 -13.87 15.64
C GLU A 131 6.02 -13.76 15.10
N GLN A 132 5.09 -13.28 15.90
CA GLN A 132 3.71 -13.09 15.49
C GLN A 132 3.55 -11.93 14.51
N MET A 133 4.25 -10.80 14.73
CA MET A 133 4.28 -9.66 13.83
C MET A 133 4.91 -10.01 12.48
N GLY A 134 5.92 -10.89 12.49
CA GLY A 134 6.61 -11.38 11.28
C GLY A 134 5.85 -12.45 10.50
N ARG A 135 4.63 -12.84 10.90
CA ARG A 135 3.84 -13.83 10.15
C ARG A 135 3.35 -13.26 8.82
N THR A 136 3.62 -14.02 7.75
CA THR A 136 3.15 -13.67 6.42
C THR A 136 1.62 -13.77 6.34
N PRO A 137 0.93 -12.71 5.90
CA PRO A 137 -0.50 -12.76 5.65
C PRO A 137 -0.88 -13.82 4.60
N PRO A 138 -2.04 -14.48 4.72
CA PRO A 138 -2.44 -15.57 3.81
C PRO A 138 -2.66 -15.12 2.36
N TRP A 139 -2.92 -13.82 2.15
CA TRP A 139 -3.16 -13.22 0.84
C TRP A 139 -1.88 -12.80 0.09
N ILE A 140 -0.69 -12.90 0.71
CA ILE A 140 0.59 -12.57 0.06
C ILE A 140 1.61 -13.71 0.25
N LYS A 141 1.47 -14.76 -0.54
CA LYS A 141 2.32 -15.94 -0.45
C LYS A 141 3.75 -15.65 -0.91
N GLY A 142 4.72 -16.27 -0.22
CA GLY A 142 6.13 -16.19 -0.60
C GLY A 142 6.87 -14.95 -0.11
N LEU A 143 6.19 -14.00 0.55
CA LEU A 143 6.84 -12.87 1.19
C LEU A 143 7.46 -13.32 2.51
N SER A 144 8.77 -13.13 2.67
CA SER A 144 9.46 -13.34 3.94
C SER A 144 9.42 -12.06 4.75
N LEU A 145 8.73 -12.10 5.89
CA LEU A 145 8.64 -10.99 6.83
C LEU A 145 9.47 -11.28 8.08
N ARG A 146 10.06 -10.26 8.63
CA ARG A 146 10.75 -10.30 9.91
C ARG A 146 10.38 -9.04 10.68
N ALA A 147 10.17 -9.19 11.99
CA ALA A 147 10.05 -8.09 12.91
C ALA A 147 11.17 -8.19 13.96
N ASP A 148 11.75 -7.07 14.27
CA ASP A 148 12.67 -6.88 15.38
C ASP A 148 12.03 -5.91 16.38
N GLY A 149 12.49 -5.91 17.63
CA GLY A 149 11.94 -5.04 18.63
C GLY A 149 12.85 -4.93 19.86
N TYR A 150 12.47 -4.06 20.75
CA TYR A 150 13.14 -3.87 22.06
C TYR A 150 12.09 -3.55 23.13
N GLU A 151 12.48 -3.78 24.40
CA GLU A 151 11.66 -3.43 25.55
C GLU A 151 12.17 -2.15 26.19
N THR A 152 11.25 -1.30 26.62
CA THR A 152 11.58 -0.04 27.27
C THR A 152 10.44 0.37 28.21
N MET A 153 10.76 1.23 29.18
CA MET A 153 9.77 1.80 30.11
C MET A 153 9.08 3.06 29.60
N PHE A 154 9.56 3.60 28.48
CA PHE A 154 8.99 4.78 27.81
C PHE A 154 9.26 4.71 26.32
N TYR A 155 8.40 5.34 25.52
CA TYR A 155 8.63 5.41 24.08
C TYR A 155 9.85 6.25 23.75
N LYS A 156 10.74 5.69 22.95
CA LYS A 156 11.83 6.41 22.29
C LYS A 156 11.89 5.99 20.83
N LYS A 157 12.23 6.92 19.97
CA LYS A 157 12.52 6.64 18.57
C LYS A 157 14.04 6.38 18.46
N ASP A 158 14.39 5.30 17.75
CA ASP A 158 15.79 5.01 17.40
C ASP A 158 16.31 5.98 16.35
#